data_fdce5d8a9755d884d59ec77615f79f29
#
_entry.id   fdce5d8a9755d884d59ec77615f79f29
#
_cell.length_a   1.000
_cell.length_b   1.000
_cell.length_c   1.000
_cell.angle_alpha   90.00
_cell.angle_beta   90.00
_cell.angle_gamma   90.00
#
_symmetry.space_group_name_H-M   'P 1'
#
loop_
_entity.id
_entity.type
_entity.pdbx_description
1 polymer ?
#
loop_
_entity_poly.entity_id
_entity_poly.type
_entity_poly.pdbx_seq_one_letter_code
_entity_poly.pdbx_strand_id
1 'polypeptide(L)'
;EDFVEGFTGLKYRDVEAVLPAKTILTFIALVCAVLFFLNVFRRTWTLPLVGLGLLAVSALVIGGIYPAIIQQFQVRPNEPGKESPFISRNIEATRQAYNLSDVQSSEYSAVGQPDEASLAADKGTLDNIRLLDPAIVSPTFRQLQQIRTFYSFPDTLDVDRYSLPSGRTGAIVSTREVDLAAVPSAQRNWANDTLVYTHGYGLVAAYDNRANSEGEPEFFAEDIPPIGELKIDQPRVYFGEKSPPYSIVGGPGLPRELDFPDDASPSGQRNNTYDGIGGVDVGSPLHRLMFAAKFSEPNILLSSLIGADSKILYDRDPLTRVKSVAPWMRVDADPYPAV
;
A
#
# COMPACT_ATOMS: atom_id res chain seq x y z
N GLU A 1 20.56 -18.69 4.04
CA GLU A 1 19.37 -18.47 4.88
C GLU A 1 18.68 -19.80 5.07
N ASP A 2 19.04 -20.50 6.13
CA ASP A 2 18.35 -21.73 6.49
C ASP A 2 16.99 -21.36 7.09
N PHE A 3 15.94 -21.55 6.31
CA PHE A 3 14.58 -21.67 6.81
C PHE A 3 14.50 -22.96 7.66
N VAL A 4 15.04 -22.91 8.85
CA VAL A 4 14.73 -23.94 9.86
C VAL A 4 13.44 -23.47 10.53
N GLU A 5 12.45 -24.37 10.50
CA GLU A 5 11.13 -24.23 11.12
C GLU A 5 11.15 -23.35 12.38
N GLY A 6 10.41 -22.24 12.37
CA GLY A 6 10.14 -21.48 13.56
C GLY A 6 10.11 -19.97 13.39
N PHE A 7 11.20 -19.27 13.28
CA PHE A 7 11.21 -17.80 13.16
C PHE A 7 12.51 -17.28 12.54
N THR A 8 12.43 -16.10 11.95
CA THR A 8 13.58 -15.38 11.38
C THR A 8 14.14 -14.44 12.43
N GLY A 9 15.41 -14.55 12.76
CA GLY A 9 16.05 -13.68 13.75
C GLY A 9 17.23 -14.37 14.45
N LEU A 10 17.83 -13.68 15.43
CA LEU A 10 18.90 -14.22 16.24
C LEU A 10 18.39 -15.37 17.11
N LYS A 11 19.12 -16.48 17.11
CA LYS A 11 18.84 -17.70 17.87
C LYS A 11 19.88 -17.89 18.97
N TYR A 12 19.60 -18.79 19.91
CA TYR A 12 20.53 -19.16 20.99
C TYR A 12 21.93 -19.50 20.45
N ARG A 13 21.99 -20.33 19.42
CA ARG A 13 23.25 -20.69 18.76
C ARG A 13 24.05 -19.48 18.29
N ASP A 14 23.38 -18.47 17.76
CA ASP A 14 24.05 -17.31 17.17
C ASP A 14 24.72 -16.46 18.26
N VAL A 15 24.06 -16.29 19.39
CA VAL A 15 24.57 -15.47 20.50
C VAL A 15 25.59 -16.23 21.36
N GLU A 16 25.31 -17.48 21.69
CA GLU A 16 26.12 -18.26 22.66
C GLU A 16 27.23 -19.07 22.01
N ALA A 17 27.19 -19.27 20.68
CA ALA A 17 28.23 -20.05 20.00
C ALA A 17 28.89 -19.28 18.85
N VAL A 18 28.10 -18.74 17.90
CA VAL A 18 28.67 -18.13 16.69
C VAL A 18 29.34 -16.79 17.01
N LEU A 19 28.73 -15.95 17.84
CA LEU A 19 29.32 -14.65 18.21
C LEU A 19 30.62 -14.80 19.01
N PRO A 20 30.72 -15.64 20.07
CA PRO A 20 31.98 -15.94 20.73
C PRO A 20 33.02 -16.55 19.79
N ALA A 21 32.61 -17.47 18.92
CA ALA A 21 33.50 -18.07 17.93
C ALA A 21 34.09 -17.01 16.99
N LYS A 22 33.28 -16.13 16.46
CA LYS A 22 33.77 -15.01 15.61
C LYS A 22 34.69 -14.06 16.36
N THR A 23 34.43 -13.79 17.63
CA THR A 23 35.30 -12.96 18.47
C THR A 23 36.66 -13.59 18.63
N ILE A 24 36.72 -14.91 18.96
CA ILE A 24 37.97 -15.67 19.08
C ILE A 24 38.70 -15.68 17.73
N LEU A 25 38.01 -15.97 16.63
CA LEU A 25 38.59 -15.94 15.29
C LEU A 25 39.17 -14.58 14.91
N THR A 26 38.55 -13.49 15.36
CA THR A 26 39.10 -12.14 15.15
C THR A 26 40.46 -11.97 15.84
N PHE A 27 40.60 -12.47 17.09
CA PHE A 27 41.90 -12.41 17.77
C PHE A 27 42.93 -13.30 17.09
N ILE A 28 42.54 -14.50 16.63
CA ILE A 28 43.43 -15.41 15.89
C ILE A 28 43.87 -14.73 14.57
N ALA A 29 42.94 -14.10 13.86
CA ALA A 29 43.29 -13.36 12.64
C ALA A 29 44.24 -12.20 12.90
N LEU A 30 44.07 -11.48 14.02
CA LEU A 30 45.03 -10.45 14.44
C LEU A 30 46.42 -11.03 14.69
N VAL A 31 46.50 -12.14 15.41
CA VAL A 31 47.82 -12.84 15.63
C VAL A 31 48.42 -13.27 14.29
N CYS A 32 47.63 -13.82 13.38
CA CYS A 32 48.08 -14.19 12.05
C CYS A 32 48.59 -12.95 11.29
N ALA A 33 47.90 -11.83 11.36
CA ALA A 33 48.33 -10.57 10.73
C ALA A 33 49.70 -10.10 11.27
N VAL A 34 49.90 -10.22 12.58
CA VAL A 34 51.21 -9.93 13.21
C VAL A 34 52.30 -10.88 12.69
N LEU A 35 52.03 -12.17 12.57
CA LEU A 35 52.98 -13.14 12.02
C LEU A 35 53.34 -12.83 10.56
N PHE A 36 52.35 -12.44 9.75
CA PHE A 36 52.60 -11.97 8.38
C PHE A 36 53.45 -10.70 8.35
N PHE A 37 53.19 -9.73 9.22
CA PHE A 37 53.97 -8.52 9.32
C PHE A 37 55.40 -8.79 9.72
N LEU A 38 55.61 -9.64 10.73
CA LEU A 38 56.98 -10.07 11.16
C LEU A 38 57.71 -10.80 10.05
N ASN A 39 57.03 -11.49 9.15
CA ASN A 39 57.61 -12.19 8.04
C ASN A 39 58.23 -11.22 6.99
N VAL A 40 57.82 -10.01 6.94
CA VAL A 40 58.46 -8.97 6.10
C VAL A 40 59.93 -8.83 6.42
N PHE A 41 60.29 -8.98 7.73
CA PHE A 41 61.67 -8.92 8.21
C PHE A 41 62.42 -10.24 8.08
N ARG A 42 61.72 -11.36 8.28
CA ARG A 42 62.32 -12.69 8.28
C ARG A 42 62.38 -13.37 6.91
N ARG A 43 61.52 -12.96 5.96
CA ARG A 43 61.46 -13.45 4.57
C ARG A 43 61.41 -14.98 4.44
N THR A 44 60.67 -15.66 5.31
CA THR A 44 60.53 -17.10 5.32
C THR A 44 59.11 -17.51 4.97
N TRP A 45 58.91 -18.63 4.31
CA TRP A 45 57.54 -19.15 3.99
C TRP A 45 56.87 -19.83 5.18
N THR A 46 57.65 -20.19 6.22
CA THR A 46 57.14 -20.95 7.38
C THR A 46 56.12 -20.15 8.21
N LEU A 47 56.40 -18.88 8.50
CA LEU A 47 55.49 -18.04 9.30
C LEU A 47 54.09 -17.81 8.62
N PRO A 48 54.02 -17.43 7.34
CA PRO A 48 52.76 -17.33 6.64
C PRO A 48 51.98 -18.63 6.57
N LEU A 49 52.67 -19.76 6.28
CA LEU A 49 52.01 -21.07 6.21
C LEU A 49 51.42 -21.53 7.55
N VAL A 50 52.15 -21.31 8.64
CA VAL A 50 51.67 -21.60 10.00
C VAL A 50 50.48 -20.71 10.34
N GLY A 51 50.53 -19.41 10.03
CA GLY A 51 49.44 -18.47 10.25
C GLY A 51 48.19 -18.84 9.48
N LEU A 52 48.30 -19.15 8.19
CA LEU A 52 47.18 -19.59 7.36
C LEU A 52 46.63 -20.94 7.82
N GLY A 53 47.49 -21.90 8.15
CA GLY A 53 47.09 -23.19 8.70
C GLY A 53 46.32 -23.06 10.01
N LEU A 54 46.82 -22.21 10.93
CA LEU A 54 46.16 -21.94 12.20
C LEU A 54 44.76 -21.29 11.96
N LEU A 55 44.69 -20.29 11.07
CA LEU A 55 43.44 -19.63 10.75
C LEU A 55 42.44 -20.60 10.14
N ALA A 56 42.85 -21.41 9.18
CA ALA A 56 41.99 -22.42 8.53
C ALA A 56 41.46 -23.47 9.50
N VAL A 57 42.32 -24.03 10.31
CA VAL A 57 41.93 -25.02 11.34
C VAL A 57 41.02 -24.40 12.39
N SER A 58 41.34 -23.20 12.86
CA SER A 58 40.50 -22.48 13.84
C SER A 58 39.13 -22.10 13.24
N ALA A 59 39.09 -21.68 12.00
CA ALA A 59 37.83 -21.38 11.32
C ALA A 59 36.93 -22.61 11.20
N LEU A 60 37.52 -23.76 10.86
CA LEU A 60 36.80 -25.04 10.78
C LEU A 60 36.30 -25.51 12.17
N VAL A 61 37.19 -25.53 13.16
CA VAL A 61 36.88 -26.08 14.50
C VAL A 61 36.00 -25.11 15.29
N ILE A 62 36.40 -23.86 15.43
CA ILE A 62 35.72 -22.88 16.28
C ILE A 62 34.54 -22.26 15.53
N GLY A 63 34.68 -21.96 14.24
CA GLY A 63 33.64 -21.34 13.45
C GLY A 63 32.57 -22.29 12.90
N GLY A 64 32.92 -23.57 12.71
CA GLY A 64 32.02 -24.59 12.14
C GLY A 64 31.59 -25.65 13.14
N ILE A 65 32.56 -26.47 13.63
CA ILE A 65 32.24 -27.64 14.45
C ILE A 65 31.66 -27.25 15.80
N TYR A 66 32.19 -26.25 16.47
CA TYR A 66 31.73 -25.83 17.79
C TYR A 66 30.25 -25.36 17.78
N PRO A 67 29.80 -24.44 16.90
CA PRO A 67 28.39 -24.08 16.83
C PRO A 67 27.48 -25.27 16.48
N ALA A 68 27.95 -26.23 15.66
CA ALA A 68 27.19 -27.43 15.33
C ALA A 68 27.00 -28.34 16.54
N ILE A 69 28.04 -28.51 17.39
CA ILE A 69 27.95 -29.26 18.64
C ILE A 69 26.96 -28.59 19.59
N ILE A 70 27.03 -27.28 19.77
CA ILE A 70 26.09 -26.53 20.63
C ILE A 70 24.66 -26.73 20.13
N GLN A 71 24.41 -26.60 18.84
CA GLN A 71 23.09 -26.82 18.25
C GLN A 71 22.58 -28.24 18.52
N GLN A 72 23.41 -29.25 18.27
CA GLN A 72 23.01 -30.67 18.37
C GLN A 72 22.79 -31.14 19.81
N PHE A 73 23.65 -30.73 20.72
CA PHE A 73 23.69 -31.30 22.07
C PHE A 73 23.13 -30.38 23.16
N GLN A 74 23.06 -29.09 22.95
CA GLN A 74 22.50 -28.15 23.92
C GLN A 74 21.15 -27.58 23.52
N VAL A 75 20.98 -27.22 22.22
CA VAL A 75 19.74 -26.56 21.77
C VAL A 75 18.66 -27.59 21.50
N ARG A 76 18.92 -28.54 20.59
CA ARG A 76 17.91 -29.56 20.19
C ARG A 76 17.25 -30.32 21.33
N PRO A 77 17.96 -30.77 22.39
CA PRO A 77 17.29 -31.49 23.48
C PRO A 77 16.34 -30.65 24.33
N ASN A 78 16.54 -29.33 24.34
CA ASN A 78 15.71 -28.38 25.11
C ASN A 78 15.48 -27.07 24.33
N GLU A 79 15.05 -27.19 23.08
CA GLU A 79 14.86 -26.08 22.18
C GLU A 79 13.87 -25.04 22.72
N PRO A 80 12.67 -25.43 23.23
CA PRO A 80 11.71 -24.44 23.76
C PRO A 80 12.29 -23.59 24.90
N GLY A 81 13.06 -24.20 25.81
CA GLY A 81 13.66 -23.49 26.93
C GLY A 81 14.82 -22.59 26.52
N LYS A 82 15.63 -22.99 25.53
CA LYS A 82 16.79 -22.23 25.07
C LYS A 82 16.39 -21.08 24.12
N GLU A 83 15.42 -21.31 23.24
CA GLU A 83 14.99 -20.31 22.26
C GLU A 83 13.91 -19.36 22.80
N SER A 84 13.24 -19.67 23.91
CA SER A 84 12.18 -18.85 24.50
C SER A 84 12.53 -17.36 24.63
N PRO A 85 13.70 -16.93 25.12
CA PRO A 85 14.07 -15.53 25.20
C PRO A 85 14.20 -14.85 23.83
N PHE A 86 14.64 -15.59 22.81
CA PHE A 86 14.83 -15.08 21.45
C PHE A 86 13.49 -14.99 20.72
N ILE A 87 12.62 -15.97 20.92
CA ILE A 87 11.24 -15.96 20.43
C ILE A 87 10.47 -14.75 21.00
N SER A 88 10.58 -14.53 22.32
CA SER A 88 9.91 -13.40 22.97
C SER A 88 10.36 -12.05 22.39
N ARG A 89 11.66 -11.85 22.17
CA ARG A 89 12.19 -10.64 21.55
C ARG A 89 11.70 -10.45 20.12
N ASN A 90 11.62 -11.56 19.35
CA ASN A 90 11.13 -11.53 17.98
C ASN A 90 9.63 -11.15 17.95
N ILE A 91 8.82 -11.74 18.85
CA ILE A 91 7.40 -11.41 19.01
C ILE A 91 7.24 -9.91 19.35
N GLU A 92 8.03 -9.42 20.31
CA GLU A 92 7.96 -8.01 20.72
C GLU A 92 8.33 -7.06 19.57
N ALA A 93 9.43 -7.35 18.87
CA ALA A 93 9.84 -6.57 17.71
C ALA A 93 8.79 -6.59 16.59
N THR A 94 8.17 -7.75 16.35
CA THR A 94 7.08 -7.88 15.37
C THR A 94 5.86 -7.06 15.79
N ARG A 95 5.44 -7.15 17.05
CA ARG A 95 4.32 -6.34 17.58
C ARG A 95 4.58 -4.85 17.44
N GLN A 96 5.79 -4.40 17.73
CA GLN A 96 6.18 -3.01 17.55
C GLN A 96 6.15 -2.60 16.06
N ALA A 97 6.70 -3.43 15.17
CA ALA A 97 6.75 -3.13 13.74
C ALA A 97 5.35 -3.01 13.10
N TYR A 98 4.38 -3.77 13.60
CA TYR A 98 2.99 -3.74 13.12
C TYR A 98 2.06 -2.91 13.99
N ASN A 99 2.60 -2.12 14.95
CA ASN A 99 1.83 -1.31 15.89
C ASN A 99 0.77 -2.11 16.67
N LEU A 100 1.12 -3.32 17.10
CA LEU A 100 0.25 -4.24 17.84
C LEU A 100 0.57 -4.26 19.34
N SER A 101 1.35 -3.31 19.86
CA SER A 101 1.77 -3.27 21.28
C SER A 101 0.59 -3.10 22.23
N ASP A 102 -0.45 -2.40 21.79
CA ASP A 102 -1.63 -2.07 22.61
C ASP A 102 -2.78 -3.09 22.44
N VAL A 103 -2.55 -4.18 21.72
CA VAL A 103 -3.55 -5.23 21.54
C VAL A 103 -3.79 -5.94 22.86
N GLN A 104 -5.02 -5.86 23.35
CA GLN A 104 -5.46 -6.59 24.52
C GLN A 104 -5.93 -7.99 24.14
N SER A 105 -5.40 -9.00 24.83
CA SER A 105 -5.83 -10.39 24.68
C SER A 105 -6.74 -10.76 25.85
N SER A 106 -7.93 -11.22 25.56
CA SER A 106 -8.88 -11.74 26.56
C SER A 106 -9.19 -13.21 26.25
N GLU A 107 -9.37 -13.98 27.33
CA GLU A 107 -9.84 -15.36 27.15
C GLU A 107 -11.28 -15.36 26.70
N TYR A 108 -11.53 -16.10 25.62
CA TYR A 108 -12.88 -16.31 25.09
C TYR A 108 -13.32 -17.75 25.41
N SER A 109 -14.39 -17.85 26.19
CA SER A 109 -15.00 -19.14 26.48
C SER A 109 -15.97 -19.50 25.32
N ALA A 110 -15.50 -20.34 24.40
CA ALA A 110 -16.31 -20.85 23.31
C ALA A 110 -17.38 -21.80 23.82
N VAL A 111 -18.53 -21.27 24.22
CA VAL A 111 -19.70 -22.07 24.59
C VAL A 111 -20.43 -22.49 23.32
N GLY A 112 -20.65 -23.79 23.14
CA GLY A 112 -21.15 -24.39 21.90
C GLY A 112 -22.57 -23.99 21.47
N GLN A 113 -23.34 -23.33 22.33
CA GLN A 113 -24.64 -22.73 21.99
C GLN A 113 -24.75 -21.39 22.75
N PRO A 114 -24.60 -20.26 22.05
CA PRO A 114 -24.84 -18.95 22.63
C PRO A 114 -26.32 -18.79 22.94
N ASP A 115 -26.64 -18.32 24.13
CA ASP A 115 -28.01 -17.89 24.49
C ASP A 115 -28.23 -16.43 24.06
N GLU A 116 -29.48 -15.99 24.08
CA GLU A 116 -29.83 -14.61 23.68
C GLU A 116 -29.12 -13.54 24.51
N ALA A 117 -28.85 -13.81 25.79
CA ALA A 117 -28.16 -12.89 26.68
C ALA A 117 -26.67 -12.76 26.33
N SER A 118 -26.02 -13.86 25.96
CA SER A 118 -24.61 -13.85 25.54
C SER A 118 -24.44 -13.18 24.17
N LEU A 119 -25.38 -13.38 23.25
CA LEU A 119 -25.40 -12.67 21.97
C LEU A 119 -25.62 -11.17 22.17
N ALA A 120 -26.57 -10.77 23.02
CA ALA A 120 -26.82 -9.35 23.32
C ALA A 120 -25.63 -8.67 24.05
N ALA A 121 -24.83 -9.45 24.78
CA ALA A 121 -23.61 -8.95 25.45
C ALA A 121 -22.41 -8.79 24.48
N ASP A 122 -22.39 -9.56 23.40
CA ASP A 122 -21.29 -9.57 22.41
C ASP A 122 -21.53 -8.57 21.26
N LYS A 123 -21.87 -7.33 21.62
CA LYS A 123 -22.04 -6.24 20.65
C LYS A 123 -20.79 -6.00 19.81
N GLY A 124 -19.60 -6.19 20.39
CA GLY A 124 -18.36 -6.00 19.70
C GLY A 124 -18.15 -6.93 18.51
N THR A 125 -18.70 -8.14 18.55
CA THR A 125 -18.69 -9.07 17.42
C THR A 125 -19.85 -8.78 16.47
N LEU A 126 -21.08 -8.67 16.99
CA LEU A 126 -22.29 -8.52 16.17
C LEU A 126 -22.26 -7.25 15.32
N ASP A 127 -21.84 -6.12 15.90
CA ASP A 127 -21.78 -4.84 15.20
C ASP A 127 -20.69 -4.80 14.11
N ASN A 128 -19.77 -5.76 14.12
CA ASN A 128 -18.69 -5.88 13.14
C ASN A 128 -18.86 -7.02 12.13
N ILE A 129 -19.99 -7.74 12.17
CA ILE A 129 -20.30 -8.75 11.15
C ILE A 129 -20.72 -8.04 9.87
N ARG A 130 -19.91 -8.18 8.83
CA ARG A 130 -20.19 -7.63 7.51
C ARG A 130 -21.31 -8.44 6.82
N LEU A 131 -22.34 -7.76 6.34
CA LEU A 131 -23.41 -8.32 5.54
C LEU A 131 -23.19 -8.13 4.04
N LEU A 132 -22.58 -7.01 3.65
CA LEU A 132 -22.37 -6.68 2.25
C LEU A 132 -21.03 -7.25 1.76
N ASP A 133 -21.04 -7.94 0.64
CA ASP A 133 -19.83 -8.44 -0.03
C ASP A 133 -19.33 -7.40 -1.04
N PRO A 134 -18.11 -6.84 -0.87
CA PRO A 134 -17.58 -5.83 -1.77
C PRO A 134 -17.42 -6.30 -3.22
N ALA A 135 -17.23 -7.61 -3.45
CA ALA A 135 -17.14 -8.17 -4.79
C ALA A 135 -18.51 -8.29 -5.49
N ILE A 136 -19.61 -8.28 -4.72
CA ILE A 136 -20.97 -8.48 -5.28
C ILE A 136 -21.73 -7.17 -5.35
N VAL A 137 -21.49 -6.22 -4.44
CA VAL A 137 -22.30 -5.01 -4.28
C VAL A 137 -21.94 -3.87 -5.26
N SER A 138 -20.83 -3.97 -5.98
CA SER A 138 -20.41 -2.94 -6.94
C SER A 138 -21.47 -2.61 -8.02
N PRO A 139 -22.20 -3.57 -8.63
CA PRO A 139 -23.30 -3.24 -9.54
C PRO A 139 -24.39 -2.39 -8.88
N THR A 140 -24.70 -2.61 -7.61
CA THR A 140 -25.70 -1.84 -6.86
C THR A 140 -25.20 -0.41 -6.61
N PHE A 141 -23.91 -0.22 -6.25
CA PHE A 141 -23.30 1.11 -6.17
C PHE A 141 -23.38 1.83 -7.52
N ARG A 142 -23.11 1.15 -8.63
CA ARG A 142 -23.29 1.75 -9.97
C ARG A 142 -24.75 2.15 -10.22
N GLN A 143 -25.70 1.27 -9.93
CA GLN A 143 -27.11 1.55 -10.15
C GLN A 143 -27.61 2.77 -9.36
N LEU A 144 -27.23 2.87 -8.08
CA LEU A 144 -27.75 3.91 -7.18
C LEU A 144 -26.91 5.19 -7.20
N GLN A 145 -25.59 5.09 -7.39
CA GLN A 145 -24.66 6.18 -7.14
C GLN A 145 -23.79 6.59 -8.35
N GLN A 146 -23.96 5.96 -9.51
CA GLN A 146 -23.21 6.35 -10.71
C GLN A 146 -23.60 7.73 -11.23
N ILE A 147 -24.87 8.10 -11.12
CA ILE A 147 -25.50 9.39 -11.48
C ILE A 147 -25.42 9.73 -12.98
N ARG A 148 -24.24 9.58 -13.61
CA ARG A 148 -24.02 9.73 -15.05
C ARG A 148 -23.18 8.59 -15.58
N THR A 149 -23.37 8.23 -16.83
CA THR A 149 -22.73 7.06 -17.47
C THR A 149 -21.21 7.14 -17.55
N PHE A 150 -20.65 8.35 -17.58
CA PHE A 150 -19.20 8.55 -17.60
C PHE A 150 -18.51 8.42 -16.23
N TYR A 151 -19.28 8.19 -15.16
CA TYR A 151 -18.72 7.77 -13.88
C TYR A 151 -18.81 6.26 -13.73
N SER A 152 -17.88 5.70 -13.00
CA SER A 152 -17.87 4.27 -12.69
C SER A 152 -17.22 4.00 -11.34
N PHE A 153 -17.41 2.79 -10.83
CA PHE A 153 -16.73 2.24 -9.67
C PHE A 153 -15.94 1.02 -10.10
N PRO A 154 -14.85 0.64 -9.38
CA PRO A 154 -14.17 -0.65 -9.57
C PRO A 154 -15.14 -1.83 -9.49
N ASP A 155 -14.74 -2.98 -10.00
CA ASP A 155 -15.58 -4.18 -9.98
C ASP A 155 -15.65 -4.80 -8.58
N THR A 156 -14.58 -4.70 -7.81
CA THR A 156 -14.53 -4.98 -6.37
C THR A 156 -14.42 -3.65 -5.64
N LEU A 157 -15.25 -3.45 -4.62
CA LEU A 157 -15.21 -2.27 -3.79
C LEU A 157 -14.32 -2.50 -2.57
N ASP A 158 -13.88 -1.44 -1.94
CA ASP A 158 -12.98 -1.48 -0.81
C ASP A 158 -13.71 -1.61 0.53
N VAL A 159 -13.02 -2.16 1.52
CA VAL A 159 -13.49 -2.28 2.90
C VAL A 159 -12.62 -1.45 3.81
N ASP A 160 -13.24 -0.57 4.56
CA ASP A 160 -12.54 0.27 5.53
C ASP A 160 -13.35 0.40 6.83
N ARG A 161 -12.85 1.17 7.78
CA ARG A 161 -13.51 1.37 9.06
C ARG A 161 -13.41 2.83 9.50
N TYR A 162 -14.56 3.46 9.68
CA TYR A 162 -14.68 4.86 10.03
C TYR A 162 -15.20 5.09 11.44
N SER A 163 -14.77 6.20 12.04
CA SER A 163 -15.33 6.74 13.28
C SER A 163 -16.28 7.88 12.92
N LEU A 164 -17.55 7.56 12.82
CA LEU A 164 -18.61 8.52 12.51
C LEU A 164 -19.22 9.11 13.79
N PRO A 165 -20.00 10.20 13.70
CA PRO A 165 -20.79 10.69 14.84
C PRO A 165 -21.72 9.64 15.42
N SER A 166 -22.23 8.73 14.59
CA SER A 166 -23.06 7.58 14.96
C SER A 166 -22.31 6.44 15.66
N GLY A 167 -20.96 6.44 15.62
CA GLY A 167 -20.10 5.41 16.22
C GLY A 167 -19.07 4.87 15.24
N ARG A 168 -18.27 3.90 15.72
CA ARG A 168 -17.29 3.22 14.87
C ARG A 168 -18.00 2.12 14.07
N THR A 169 -17.83 2.14 12.76
CA THR A 169 -18.49 1.21 11.84
C THR A 169 -17.55 0.72 10.75
N GLY A 170 -17.77 -0.50 10.28
CA GLY A 170 -17.21 -0.99 9.03
C GLY A 170 -17.94 -0.36 7.84
N ALA A 171 -17.26 -0.25 6.73
CA ALA A 171 -17.76 0.42 5.54
C ALA A 171 -17.35 -0.33 4.27
N ILE A 172 -18.23 -0.28 3.28
CA ILE A 172 -17.89 -0.52 1.87
C ILE A 172 -17.72 0.85 1.24
N VAL A 173 -16.55 1.11 0.67
CA VAL A 173 -16.20 2.43 0.13
C VAL A 173 -15.70 2.34 -1.31
N SER A 174 -15.88 3.41 -2.06
CA SER A 174 -15.24 3.57 -3.37
C SER A 174 -15.28 5.02 -3.82
N THR A 175 -14.28 5.42 -4.57
CA THR A 175 -14.30 6.69 -5.29
C THR A 175 -15.12 6.56 -6.57
N ARG A 176 -15.89 7.61 -6.89
CA ARG A 176 -16.58 7.70 -8.17
C ARG A 176 -15.59 8.21 -9.22
N GLU A 177 -15.11 7.32 -10.07
CA GLU A 177 -14.07 7.62 -11.05
C GLU A 177 -14.63 7.92 -12.44
N VAL A 178 -13.88 8.67 -13.26
CA VAL A 178 -14.23 8.87 -14.64
C VAL A 178 -13.89 7.63 -15.47
N ASP A 179 -14.87 7.15 -16.24
CA ASP A 179 -14.71 6.03 -17.16
C ASP A 179 -14.96 6.51 -18.61
N LEU A 180 -13.89 6.75 -19.33
CA LEU A 180 -13.97 7.18 -20.72
C LEU A 180 -14.63 6.16 -21.64
N ALA A 181 -14.57 4.86 -21.32
CA ALA A 181 -15.21 3.82 -22.13
C ALA A 181 -16.74 3.94 -22.12
N ALA A 182 -17.30 4.52 -21.06
CA ALA A 182 -18.74 4.72 -20.92
C ALA A 182 -19.22 6.06 -21.49
N VAL A 183 -18.33 6.93 -21.93
CA VAL A 183 -18.68 8.19 -22.63
C VAL A 183 -19.20 7.86 -24.03
N PRO A 184 -20.36 8.40 -24.47
CA PRO A 184 -20.88 8.18 -25.81
C PRO A 184 -19.89 8.54 -26.90
N SER A 185 -19.75 7.68 -27.93
CA SER A 185 -18.75 7.85 -28.99
C SER A 185 -18.84 9.19 -29.71
N ALA A 186 -20.03 9.76 -29.84
CA ALA A 186 -20.24 11.08 -30.44
C ALA A 186 -19.62 12.24 -29.60
N GLN A 187 -19.36 12.01 -28.33
CA GLN A 187 -18.73 12.98 -27.41
C GLN A 187 -17.23 12.69 -27.23
N ARG A 188 -16.72 11.58 -27.78
CA ARG A 188 -15.32 11.18 -27.64
C ARG A 188 -14.47 11.87 -28.69
N ASN A 189 -13.50 12.60 -28.26
CA ASN A 189 -12.42 13.17 -29.06
C ASN A 189 -11.26 13.51 -28.13
N TRP A 190 -10.08 13.75 -28.68
CA TRP A 190 -8.89 14.01 -27.87
C TRP A 190 -9.11 15.15 -26.85
N ALA A 191 -9.74 16.24 -27.25
CA ALA A 191 -9.95 17.40 -26.36
C ALA A 191 -10.89 17.04 -25.20
N ASN A 192 -12.00 16.36 -25.48
CA ASN A 192 -12.94 15.96 -24.43
C ASN A 192 -12.31 14.92 -23.50
N ASP A 193 -11.67 13.91 -24.04
CA ASP A 193 -11.07 12.83 -23.28
C ASP A 193 -9.91 13.30 -22.40
N THR A 194 -9.20 14.36 -22.83
CA THR A 194 -7.97 14.81 -22.18
C THR A 194 -8.16 16.09 -21.33
N LEU A 195 -9.07 16.98 -21.72
CA LEU A 195 -9.20 18.32 -21.12
C LEU A 195 -10.56 18.56 -20.44
N VAL A 196 -11.58 17.71 -20.72
CA VAL A 196 -12.93 17.87 -20.16
C VAL A 196 -13.19 16.80 -19.11
N TYR A 197 -13.10 15.52 -19.48
CA TYR A 197 -13.31 14.41 -18.57
C TYR A 197 -12.01 14.06 -17.81
N THR A 198 -11.56 15.01 -16.99
CA THR A 198 -10.23 14.93 -16.34
C THR A 198 -10.25 14.21 -15.00
N HIS A 199 -11.38 14.16 -14.30
CA HIS A 199 -11.49 13.61 -12.94
C HIS A 199 -12.86 13.02 -12.67
N GLY A 200 -12.90 12.11 -11.71
CA GLY A 200 -14.11 11.63 -11.06
C GLY A 200 -14.56 12.58 -9.95
N TYR A 201 -15.69 12.28 -9.28
CA TYR A 201 -16.24 13.16 -8.27
C TYR A 201 -16.90 12.41 -7.12
N GLY A 202 -16.41 12.64 -5.92
CA GLY A 202 -16.94 12.14 -4.67
C GLY A 202 -16.48 10.73 -4.30
N LEU A 203 -16.59 10.47 -3.03
CA LEU A 203 -16.48 9.15 -2.42
C LEU A 203 -17.89 8.69 -2.07
N VAL A 204 -18.18 7.42 -2.28
CA VAL A 204 -19.42 6.76 -1.86
C VAL A 204 -19.06 5.76 -0.78
N ALA A 205 -19.79 5.79 0.33
CA ALA A 205 -19.57 4.88 1.44
C ALA A 205 -20.91 4.39 2.01
N ALA A 206 -21.03 3.08 2.19
CA ALA A 206 -22.18 2.43 2.81
C ALA A 206 -21.72 1.66 4.06
N TYR A 207 -22.62 1.52 5.03
CA TYR A 207 -22.40 0.60 6.14
C TYR A 207 -22.25 -0.83 5.62
N ASP A 208 -21.26 -1.54 6.09
CA ASP A 208 -20.98 -2.91 5.65
C ASP A 208 -21.93 -3.95 6.29
N ASN A 209 -22.60 -3.58 7.37
CA ASN A 209 -23.45 -4.44 8.20
C ASN A 209 -24.94 -4.04 8.22
N ARG A 210 -25.35 -3.11 7.33
CA ARG A 210 -26.74 -2.62 7.27
C ARG A 210 -27.27 -2.61 5.84
N ALA A 211 -28.58 -2.78 5.75
CA ALA A 211 -29.33 -2.58 4.53
C ALA A 211 -30.58 -1.76 4.87
N ASN A 212 -31.07 -0.98 3.89
CA ASN A 212 -32.35 -0.28 4.01
C ASN A 212 -33.54 -1.26 3.93
N SER A 213 -34.77 -0.73 4.02
CA SER A 213 -36.00 -1.56 3.98
C SER A 213 -36.22 -2.28 2.66
N GLU A 214 -35.51 -1.88 1.59
CA GLU A 214 -35.57 -2.48 0.25
C GLU A 214 -34.48 -3.51 0.03
N GLY A 215 -33.57 -3.69 1.02
CA GLY A 215 -32.43 -4.61 0.94
C GLY A 215 -31.22 -4.03 0.23
N GLU A 216 -31.22 -2.71 -0.03
CA GLU A 216 -30.10 -2.00 -0.64
C GLU A 216 -29.12 -1.50 0.41
N PRO A 217 -27.85 -1.20 0.02
CA PRO A 217 -26.86 -0.61 0.93
C PRO A 217 -27.36 0.70 1.56
N GLU A 218 -27.19 0.85 2.86
CA GLU A 218 -27.46 2.09 3.56
C GLU A 218 -26.20 2.98 3.49
N PHE A 219 -26.29 4.08 2.74
CA PHE A 219 -25.17 4.98 2.51
C PHE A 219 -25.04 6.01 3.64
N PHE A 220 -23.80 6.32 4.02
CA PHE A 220 -23.47 7.43 4.91
C PHE A 220 -22.57 8.50 4.23
N ALA A 221 -22.16 8.25 2.98
CA ALA A 221 -21.64 9.23 2.06
C ALA A 221 -22.13 8.89 0.65
N GLU A 222 -22.84 9.81 0.01
CA GLU A 222 -23.54 9.57 -1.25
C GLU A 222 -23.69 10.85 -2.07
N ASP A 223 -24.27 10.73 -3.26
CA ASP A 223 -24.68 11.81 -4.17
C ASP A 223 -23.55 12.69 -4.75
N ILE A 224 -23.96 13.66 -5.56
CA ILE A 224 -23.14 14.74 -6.12
C ILE A 224 -23.91 16.05 -6.02
N PRO A 225 -23.41 17.06 -5.30
CA PRO A 225 -22.23 17.06 -4.42
C PRO A 225 -22.36 16.07 -3.26
N PRO A 226 -21.24 15.55 -2.71
CA PRO A 226 -21.28 14.58 -1.63
C PRO A 226 -22.05 15.08 -0.41
N ILE A 227 -22.95 14.25 0.10
CA ILE A 227 -23.71 14.46 1.33
C ILE A 227 -23.54 13.25 2.25
N GLY A 228 -23.84 13.41 3.55
CA GLY A 228 -23.82 12.34 4.53
C GLY A 228 -23.01 12.67 5.78
N GLU A 229 -22.67 11.64 6.57
CA GLU A 229 -21.94 11.80 7.83
C GLU A 229 -20.43 12.02 7.62
N LEU A 230 -19.89 11.58 6.49
CA LEU A 230 -18.47 11.74 6.16
C LEU A 230 -18.24 13.07 5.43
N LYS A 231 -17.44 13.94 6.04
CA LYS A 231 -17.11 15.23 5.43
C LYS A 231 -15.98 15.05 4.42
N ILE A 232 -16.23 15.39 3.17
CA ILE A 232 -15.27 15.31 2.08
C ILE A 232 -14.89 16.73 1.66
N ASP A 233 -13.69 17.18 2.04
CA ASP A 233 -13.23 18.54 1.75
C ASP A 233 -12.79 18.70 0.28
N GLN A 234 -12.25 17.65 -0.35
CA GLN A 234 -11.87 17.66 -1.76
C GLN A 234 -12.45 16.44 -2.50
N PRO A 235 -13.61 16.61 -3.15
CA PRO A 235 -14.31 15.50 -3.79
C PRO A 235 -13.75 15.10 -5.16
N ARG A 236 -12.84 15.87 -5.77
CA ARG A 236 -12.35 15.64 -7.12
C ARG A 236 -11.30 14.54 -7.16
N VAL A 237 -11.58 13.49 -7.92
CA VAL A 237 -10.75 12.28 -8.02
C VAL A 237 -9.93 12.32 -9.31
N TYR A 238 -8.73 12.86 -9.22
CA TYR A 238 -7.80 12.96 -10.37
C TYR A 238 -6.92 11.71 -10.54
N PHE A 239 -6.81 10.87 -9.53
CA PHE A 239 -6.03 9.64 -9.53
C PHE A 239 -6.92 8.50 -9.06
N GLY A 240 -6.96 7.42 -9.84
CA GLY A 240 -7.81 6.27 -9.57
C GLY A 240 -7.53 5.15 -10.56
N GLU A 241 -8.10 3.97 -10.30
CA GLU A 241 -7.86 2.75 -11.05
C GLU A 241 -8.43 2.78 -12.48
N LYS A 242 -9.54 3.49 -12.69
CA LYS A 242 -10.18 3.65 -14.01
C LYS A 242 -9.73 4.92 -14.74
N SER A 243 -8.88 5.72 -14.11
CA SER A 243 -8.40 6.97 -14.67
C SER A 243 -7.66 6.74 -16.00
N PRO A 244 -7.89 7.59 -17.03
CA PRO A 244 -7.16 7.49 -18.29
C PRO A 244 -5.65 7.68 -18.07
N PRO A 245 -4.80 7.19 -19.01
CA PRO A 245 -3.34 7.21 -18.86
C PRO A 245 -2.76 8.60 -18.57
N TYR A 246 -3.38 9.63 -19.12
CA TYR A 246 -3.05 11.02 -18.81
C TYR A 246 -4.27 11.92 -18.97
N SER A 247 -4.24 13.07 -18.31
CA SER A 247 -5.13 14.22 -18.57
C SER A 247 -4.32 15.50 -18.50
N ILE A 248 -4.77 16.51 -19.19
CA ILE A 248 -4.18 17.86 -19.16
C ILE A 248 -5.18 18.78 -18.48
N VAL A 249 -4.76 19.37 -17.39
CA VAL A 249 -5.57 20.18 -16.49
C VAL A 249 -5.10 21.62 -16.49
N GLY A 250 -5.96 22.54 -16.08
CA GLY A 250 -5.71 23.96 -16.21
C GLY A 250 -5.70 24.40 -17.69
N GLY A 251 -5.26 25.60 -17.94
CA GLY A 251 -5.15 26.13 -19.29
C GLY A 251 -5.78 27.51 -19.44
N PRO A 252 -5.63 28.14 -20.62
CA PRO A 252 -6.10 29.50 -20.84
C PRO A 252 -7.63 29.58 -20.99
N GLY A 253 -8.19 30.64 -20.48
CA GLY A 253 -9.59 30.99 -20.66
C GLY A 253 -10.53 30.45 -19.61
N LEU A 254 -11.77 30.16 -20.00
CA LEU A 254 -12.80 29.68 -19.07
C LEU A 254 -12.52 28.23 -18.59
N PRO A 255 -12.99 27.87 -17.39
CA PRO A 255 -12.93 26.49 -16.89
C PRO A 255 -13.51 25.51 -17.90
N ARG A 256 -12.78 24.43 -18.20
CA ARG A 256 -13.17 23.40 -19.19
C ARG A 256 -13.39 22.04 -18.59
N GLU A 257 -12.75 21.78 -17.48
CA GLU A 257 -12.87 20.49 -16.81
C GLU A 257 -14.32 20.34 -16.33
N LEU A 258 -14.97 19.26 -16.70
CA LEU A 258 -16.28 18.91 -16.16
C LEU A 258 -16.11 18.58 -14.68
N ASP A 259 -16.63 19.43 -13.81
CA ASP A 259 -16.57 19.22 -12.36
C ASP A 259 -17.62 18.19 -11.94
N PHE A 260 -18.86 18.51 -12.15
CA PHE A 260 -19.97 17.57 -11.93
C PHE A 260 -21.25 18.00 -12.66
N PRO A 261 -22.18 17.06 -12.89
CA PRO A 261 -23.50 17.40 -13.44
C PRO A 261 -24.29 18.24 -12.43
N ASP A 262 -24.92 19.32 -12.92
CA ASP A 262 -25.77 20.20 -12.12
C ASP A 262 -26.98 20.63 -12.96
N ASP A 263 -28.09 19.97 -12.75
CA ASP A 263 -29.33 20.18 -13.49
C ASP A 263 -29.93 21.60 -13.18
N ALA A 264 -29.51 22.28 -12.12
CA ALA A 264 -29.87 23.64 -11.82
C ALA A 264 -29.03 24.68 -12.61
N SER A 265 -27.90 24.26 -13.18
CA SER A 265 -27.08 25.12 -14.03
C SER A 265 -27.68 25.23 -15.43
N PRO A 266 -27.63 26.43 -16.08
CA PRO A 266 -28.07 26.59 -17.47
C PRO A 266 -27.36 25.65 -18.48
N SER A 267 -26.15 25.23 -18.18
CA SER A 267 -25.38 24.30 -19.01
C SER A 267 -25.59 22.83 -18.64
N GLY A 268 -26.37 22.52 -17.59
CA GLY A 268 -26.57 21.17 -17.06
C GLY A 268 -25.33 20.62 -16.34
N GLN A 269 -24.31 21.45 -16.12
CA GLN A 269 -23.05 21.03 -15.49
C GLN A 269 -22.33 22.20 -14.81
N ARG A 270 -21.43 21.86 -13.89
CA ARG A 270 -20.41 22.74 -13.34
C ARG A 270 -19.07 22.44 -13.99
N ASN A 271 -18.28 23.47 -14.19
CA ASN A 271 -16.92 23.35 -14.70
C ASN A 271 -15.92 23.81 -13.65
N ASN A 272 -14.73 23.21 -13.69
CA ASN A 272 -13.62 23.51 -12.80
C ASN A 272 -12.36 23.90 -13.57
N THR A 273 -11.43 24.51 -12.86
CA THR A 273 -10.04 24.67 -13.26
C THR A 273 -9.19 24.06 -12.16
N TYR A 274 -8.30 23.16 -12.50
CA TYR A 274 -7.43 22.47 -11.56
C TYR A 274 -6.59 23.45 -10.73
N ASP A 275 -6.67 23.32 -9.42
CA ASP A 275 -5.94 24.11 -8.41
C ASP A 275 -4.97 23.27 -7.57
N GLY A 276 -4.81 21.98 -7.90
CA GLY A 276 -3.94 21.05 -7.19
C GLY A 276 -2.44 21.29 -7.44
N ILE A 277 -1.64 20.75 -6.57
CA ILE A 277 -0.17 20.84 -6.63
C ILE A 277 0.48 19.79 -7.55
N GLY A 278 -0.26 18.71 -7.86
CA GLY A 278 0.26 17.59 -8.67
C GLY A 278 0.38 17.94 -10.16
N GLY A 279 1.05 17.04 -10.90
CA GLY A 279 1.26 17.17 -12.33
C GLY A 279 2.57 17.84 -12.72
N VAL A 280 2.88 17.79 -14.00
CA VAL A 280 4.08 18.39 -14.60
C VAL A 280 3.64 19.50 -15.54
N ASP A 281 4.30 20.64 -15.48
CA ASP A 281 4.01 21.78 -16.36
C ASP A 281 4.21 21.38 -17.84
N VAL A 282 3.18 21.59 -18.64
CA VAL A 282 3.18 21.30 -20.07
C VAL A 282 3.06 22.57 -20.92
N GLY A 283 3.16 23.75 -20.30
CA GLY A 283 3.05 25.04 -20.96
C GLY A 283 4.17 25.36 -21.94
N SER A 284 5.39 24.87 -21.70
CA SER A 284 6.53 25.15 -22.58
C SER A 284 6.53 24.29 -23.85
N PRO A 285 7.00 24.80 -25.01
CA PRO A 285 7.09 24.02 -26.25
C PRO A 285 7.94 22.75 -26.12
N LEU A 286 9.03 22.79 -25.33
CA LEU A 286 9.87 21.63 -25.11
C LEU A 286 9.14 20.54 -24.33
N HIS A 287 8.45 20.89 -23.25
CA HIS A 287 7.65 19.92 -22.50
C HIS A 287 6.53 19.33 -23.34
N ARG A 288 5.84 20.14 -24.16
CA ARG A 288 4.82 19.65 -25.11
C ARG A 288 5.41 18.64 -26.07
N LEU A 289 6.59 18.91 -26.64
CA LEU A 289 7.27 18.00 -27.55
C LEU A 289 7.62 16.67 -26.85
N MET A 290 8.15 16.74 -25.63
CA MET A 290 8.51 15.55 -24.86
C MET A 290 7.29 14.68 -24.53
N PHE A 291 6.19 15.29 -24.10
CA PHE A 291 4.96 14.56 -23.79
C PHE A 291 4.21 14.10 -25.04
N ALA A 292 4.23 14.85 -26.13
CA ALA A 292 3.72 14.41 -27.42
C ALA A 292 4.44 13.15 -27.91
N ALA A 293 5.78 13.09 -27.75
CA ALA A 293 6.57 11.91 -28.06
C ALA A 293 6.29 10.75 -27.08
N LYS A 294 6.21 11.02 -25.77
CA LYS A 294 5.93 9.99 -24.75
C LYS A 294 4.61 9.29 -24.97
N PHE A 295 3.55 10.03 -25.30
CA PHE A 295 2.21 9.49 -25.50
C PHE A 295 1.84 9.22 -26.96
N SER A 296 2.77 9.49 -27.89
CA SER A 296 2.53 9.38 -29.35
C SER A 296 1.30 10.20 -29.80
N GLU A 297 1.11 11.38 -29.21
CA GLU A 297 -0.07 12.22 -29.39
C GLU A 297 0.30 13.64 -29.84
N PRO A 298 0.23 13.92 -31.16
CA PRO A 298 0.64 15.22 -31.71
C PRO A 298 -0.24 16.39 -31.25
N ASN A 299 -1.48 16.13 -30.82
CA ASN A 299 -2.36 17.17 -30.30
C ASN A 299 -1.81 17.85 -29.05
N ILE A 300 -0.99 17.18 -28.24
CA ILE A 300 -0.29 17.79 -27.09
C ILE A 300 0.62 18.94 -27.56
N LEU A 301 1.29 18.78 -28.68
CA LEU A 301 2.18 19.81 -29.24
C LEU A 301 1.42 20.93 -29.94
N LEU A 302 0.36 20.59 -30.70
CA LEU A 302 -0.26 21.48 -31.67
C LEU A 302 -1.48 22.23 -31.12
N SER A 303 -2.07 21.77 -30.01
CA SER A 303 -3.31 22.34 -29.49
C SER A 303 -3.09 23.73 -28.87
N SER A 304 -3.91 24.67 -29.28
CA SER A 304 -4.03 26.00 -28.66
C SER A 304 -4.77 25.97 -27.31
N LEU A 305 -5.38 24.85 -26.95
CA LEU A 305 -6.10 24.64 -25.68
C LEU A 305 -5.16 24.44 -24.49
N ILE A 306 -3.88 24.20 -24.73
CA ILE A 306 -2.84 24.08 -23.71
C ILE A 306 -2.17 25.44 -23.56
N GLY A 307 -2.12 25.97 -22.34
CA GLY A 307 -1.51 27.26 -22.01
C GLY A 307 -0.27 27.15 -21.11
N ALA A 308 0.24 28.29 -20.69
CA ALA A 308 1.41 28.37 -19.82
C ALA A 308 1.18 27.67 -18.46
N ASP A 309 -0.06 27.77 -17.94
CA ASP A 309 -0.44 27.24 -16.63
C ASP A 309 -0.98 25.80 -16.69
N SER A 310 -0.97 25.18 -17.89
CA SER A 310 -1.44 23.79 -18.04
C SER A 310 -0.46 22.81 -17.46
N LYS A 311 -1.00 21.81 -16.77
CA LYS A 311 -0.26 20.68 -16.23
C LYS A 311 -0.75 19.37 -16.82
N ILE A 312 0.13 18.41 -17.03
CA ILE A 312 -0.21 17.05 -17.39
C ILE A 312 -0.14 16.14 -16.17
N LEU A 313 -1.23 15.44 -15.91
CA LEU A 313 -1.33 14.37 -14.92
C LEU A 313 -1.17 13.04 -15.65
N TYR A 314 -0.23 12.22 -15.24
CA TYR A 314 0.02 10.89 -15.81
C TYR A 314 0.41 9.89 -14.72
N ASP A 315 0.50 8.61 -15.07
CA ASP A 315 0.63 7.52 -14.10
C ASP A 315 -0.44 7.67 -13.00
N ARG A 316 -1.69 7.74 -13.44
CA ARG A 316 -2.82 8.13 -12.59
C ARG A 316 -3.39 6.98 -11.80
N ASP A 317 -3.18 5.75 -12.24
CA ASP A 317 -3.44 4.55 -11.47
C ASP A 317 -2.50 4.49 -10.26
N PRO A 318 -3.03 4.43 -9.02
CA PRO A 318 -2.24 4.42 -7.79
C PRO A 318 -1.21 3.30 -7.74
N LEU A 319 -1.58 2.10 -8.18
CA LEU A 319 -0.71 0.93 -8.16
C LEU A 319 0.48 1.09 -9.12
N THR A 320 0.21 1.54 -10.35
CA THR A 320 1.24 1.83 -11.34
C THR A 320 2.18 2.92 -10.84
N ARG A 321 1.63 3.95 -10.20
CA ARG A 321 2.40 5.06 -9.64
C ARG A 321 3.34 4.60 -8.51
N VAL A 322 2.85 3.83 -7.56
CA VAL A 322 3.67 3.29 -6.47
C VAL A 322 4.77 2.38 -6.99
N LYS A 323 4.46 1.49 -7.95
CA LYS A 323 5.46 0.61 -8.58
C LYS A 323 6.54 1.39 -9.34
N SER A 324 6.18 2.52 -9.94
CA SER A 324 7.15 3.39 -10.64
C SER A 324 8.10 4.09 -9.66
N VAL A 325 7.62 4.48 -8.49
CA VAL A 325 8.41 5.16 -7.45
C VAL A 325 9.25 4.18 -6.64
N ALA A 326 8.71 3.01 -6.33
CA ALA A 326 9.32 2.00 -5.48
C ALA A 326 9.27 0.60 -6.10
N PRO A 327 10.00 0.36 -7.21
CA PRO A 327 9.95 -0.92 -7.95
C PRO A 327 10.45 -2.13 -7.14
N TRP A 328 11.17 -1.89 -6.06
CA TRP A 328 11.65 -2.93 -5.14
C TRP A 328 10.61 -3.32 -4.07
N MET A 329 9.53 -2.57 -3.94
CA MET A 329 8.49 -2.83 -2.94
C MET A 329 7.46 -3.81 -3.51
N ARG A 330 7.08 -4.78 -2.69
CA ARG A 330 5.94 -5.64 -2.99
C ARG A 330 4.68 -4.95 -2.48
N VAL A 331 3.85 -4.52 -3.40
CA VAL A 331 2.60 -3.79 -3.12
C VAL A 331 1.43 -4.72 -3.38
N ASP A 332 0.37 -4.60 -2.58
CA ASP A 332 -0.90 -5.28 -2.85
C ASP A 332 -1.44 -4.89 -4.23
N ALA A 333 -2.21 -5.78 -4.82
CA ALA A 333 -2.78 -5.55 -6.14
C ALA A 333 -4.06 -4.68 -6.09
N ASP A 334 -4.62 -4.49 -4.91
CA ASP A 334 -5.90 -3.81 -4.68
C ASP A 334 -5.68 -2.58 -3.77
N PRO A 335 -5.41 -1.39 -4.35
CA PRO A 335 -5.28 -0.15 -3.58
C PRO A 335 -6.68 0.36 -3.18
N TYR A 336 -6.83 0.88 -1.97
CA TYR A 336 -8.09 1.44 -1.50
C TYR A 336 -7.95 2.93 -1.11
N PRO A 337 -9.03 3.73 -1.26
CA PRO A 337 -9.03 5.13 -0.84
C PRO A 337 -9.03 5.24 0.68
N ALA A 338 -8.19 6.12 1.22
CA ALA A 338 -8.21 6.51 2.62
C ALA A 338 -8.73 7.96 2.73
N VAL A 339 -9.69 8.19 3.62
CA VAL A 339 -10.33 9.49 3.85
C VAL A 339 -10.15 9.95 5.28
#